data_603914262212d1c2f94e4a3482d455e7
#
_entry.id   603914262212d1c2f94e4a3482d455e7
#
_cell.length_a   1.000
_cell.length_b   1.000
_cell.length_c   1.000
_cell.angle_alpha   90.00
_cell.angle_beta   90.00
_cell.angle_gamma   90.00
#
_symmetry.space_group_name_H-M   'P 1'
#
loop_
_entity.id
_entity.type
_entity.pdbx_description
1 polymer ?
#
loop_
_entity_poly.entity_id
_entity_poly.type
_entity_poly.pdbx_seq_one_letter_code
_entity_poly.pdbx_strand_id
1 'polypeptide(L)'
;MPQALLDAHSVSIGDGAIALHGETGIPLRSLGTGSSRLLVAGLQRAAAGSAPIALVDEVEYGLEPHRLMRFLDSLGAKEVAAPPLQVFLTTHSPVALRELSGGQLFVVRPTGGHHVVKPAGTSNEVQSTLRADPEAFLAKSAIVCEGASEVGFARGLDQAWVQAGQRSFLALGGSYVNAGGGSPDNSFARGAALLNLGYRVLVFIDADKPSAPGVAEAFVAAGGQVLTWRHGLTLEDEMFRHLPDASLDSLLAKAEE
;
A
#
# COMPACT_ATOMS: atom_id res chain seq x y z
N MET A 1 1.77 24.52 27.81
CA MET A 1 0.66 25.11 27.01
C MET A 1 1.22 26.11 26.01
N PRO A 2 0.74 26.16 24.74
CA PRO A 2 1.18 27.18 23.79
C PRO A 2 0.83 28.59 24.33
N GLN A 3 1.76 29.51 24.19
CA GLN A 3 1.59 30.89 24.61
C GLN A 3 1.60 31.83 23.40
N ALA A 4 0.73 32.85 23.43
CA ALA A 4 0.77 33.93 22.45
C ALA A 4 1.76 34.99 22.91
N LEU A 5 2.86 35.16 22.14
CA LEU A 5 3.90 36.12 22.45
C LEU A 5 4.15 37.01 21.20
N LEU A 6 4.61 38.24 21.46
CA LEU A 6 4.99 39.15 20.38
C LEU A 6 6.24 38.60 19.65
N ASP A 7 6.18 38.44 18.32
CA ASP A 7 7.33 37.99 17.54
C ASP A 7 8.22 39.17 17.17
N ALA A 8 9.31 39.32 17.91
CA ALA A 8 10.29 40.39 17.68
C ALA A 8 11.10 40.24 16.37
N HIS A 9 10.99 39.12 15.68
CA HIS A 9 11.74 38.88 14.43
C HIS A 9 10.96 39.20 13.13
N SER A 10 9.65 39.47 13.24
CA SER A 10 8.90 40.03 12.12
C SER A 10 9.06 41.56 12.15
N VAL A 11 10.15 42.08 11.61
CA VAL A 11 10.38 43.51 11.51
C VAL A 11 9.50 44.09 10.39
N SER A 12 8.25 44.31 10.74
CA SER A 12 7.43 45.32 10.09
C SER A 12 7.01 46.25 11.21
N ILE A 13 7.61 47.44 11.25
CA ILE A 13 7.19 48.54 12.11
C ILE A 13 5.83 49.03 11.55
N GLY A 14 4.77 48.36 11.91
CA GLY A 14 3.47 48.70 11.40
C GLY A 14 2.36 48.01 12.19
N ASP A 15 2.31 46.69 12.19
CA ASP A 15 1.27 45.97 12.94
C ASP A 15 1.92 44.75 13.57
N GLY A 16 2.07 44.72 14.89
CA GLY A 16 2.64 43.64 15.65
C GLY A 16 1.90 42.33 15.37
N ALA A 17 2.55 41.40 14.69
CA ALA A 17 2.00 40.07 14.46
C ALA A 17 2.02 39.24 15.75
N ILE A 18 0.86 38.84 16.23
CA ILE A 18 0.75 37.89 17.33
C ILE A 18 1.08 36.50 16.80
N ALA A 19 2.16 35.90 17.27
CA ALA A 19 2.53 34.54 16.92
C ALA A 19 2.39 33.60 18.13
N LEU A 20 1.99 32.36 17.86
CA LEU A 20 1.97 31.31 18.89
C LEU A 20 3.40 30.81 19.14
N HIS A 21 3.76 30.69 20.40
CA HIS A 21 5.06 30.19 20.87
C HIS A 21 4.87 28.93 21.73
N GLY A 22 5.85 28.03 21.68
CA GLY A 22 5.94 26.91 22.60
C GLY A 22 6.33 27.34 24.01
N GLU A 23 6.30 26.45 24.97
CA GLU A 23 6.69 26.70 26.38
C GLU A 23 8.13 27.23 26.52
N THR A 24 9.00 26.88 25.57
CA THR A 24 10.40 27.33 25.50
C THR A 24 10.58 28.70 24.84
N GLY A 25 9.51 29.40 24.49
CA GLY A 25 9.54 30.68 23.81
C GLY A 25 9.88 30.63 22.30
N ILE A 26 9.97 29.42 21.71
CA ILE A 26 10.23 29.25 20.28
C ILE A 26 8.92 29.44 19.50
N PRO A 27 8.89 30.29 18.44
CA PRO A 27 7.71 30.46 17.60
C PRO A 27 7.26 29.15 16.97
N LEU A 28 5.96 28.83 17.03
CA LEU A 28 5.43 27.57 16.45
C LEU A 28 5.63 27.50 14.92
N ARG A 29 5.77 28.65 14.25
CA ARG A 29 6.10 28.73 12.82
C ARG A 29 7.50 28.15 12.48
N SER A 30 8.42 28.06 13.47
CA SER A 30 9.74 27.47 13.32
C SER A 30 9.76 25.94 13.52
N LEU A 31 8.60 25.33 13.81
CA LEU A 31 8.48 23.89 13.84
C LEU A 31 8.76 23.28 12.47
N GLY A 32 9.44 22.14 12.44
CA GLY A 32 9.58 21.36 11.22
C GLY A 32 8.23 20.91 10.67
N THR A 33 8.17 20.59 9.38
CA THR A 33 6.95 20.25 8.63
C THR A 33 6.07 19.23 9.36
N GLY A 34 6.64 18.13 9.86
CA GLY A 34 5.89 17.09 10.55
C GLY A 34 5.25 17.57 11.86
N SER A 35 5.98 18.34 12.66
CA SER A 35 5.43 18.89 13.91
C SER A 35 4.33 19.93 13.67
N SER A 36 4.48 20.75 12.63
CA SER A 36 3.46 21.70 12.19
C SER A 36 2.18 20.99 11.75
N ARG A 37 2.29 19.90 11.00
CA ARG A 37 1.13 19.09 10.57
C ARG A 37 0.39 18.46 11.75
N LEU A 38 1.12 17.90 12.72
CA LEU A 38 0.51 17.36 13.95
C LEU A 38 -0.22 18.44 14.75
N LEU A 39 0.36 19.64 14.87
CA LEU A 39 -0.28 20.78 15.52
C LEU A 39 -1.57 21.20 14.79
N VAL A 40 -1.52 21.32 13.46
CA VAL A 40 -2.68 21.69 12.63
C VAL A 40 -3.78 20.66 12.78
N ALA A 41 -3.48 19.36 12.75
CA ALA A 41 -4.47 18.30 12.97
C ALA A 41 -5.13 18.39 14.33
N GLY A 42 -4.34 18.65 15.39
CA GLY A 42 -4.87 18.85 16.75
C GLY A 42 -5.81 20.06 16.82
N LEU A 43 -5.46 21.16 16.14
CA LEU A 43 -6.31 22.36 16.08
C LEU A 43 -7.60 22.12 15.28
N GLN A 44 -7.51 21.41 14.14
CA GLN A 44 -8.68 21.03 13.33
C GLN A 44 -9.63 20.15 14.13
N ARG A 45 -9.10 19.16 14.86
CA ARG A 45 -9.91 18.31 15.74
C ARG A 45 -10.58 19.10 16.86
N ALA A 46 -9.88 20.06 17.48
CA ALA A 46 -10.44 20.93 18.49
C ALA A 46 -11.53 21.85 17.93
N ALA A 47 -11.42 22.24 16.66
CA ALA A 47 -12.38 23.08 15.96
C ALA A 47 -13.49 22.30 15.24
N ALA A 48 -13.57 20.98 15.37
CA ALA A 48 -14.47 20.11 14.59
C ALA A 48 -15.96 20.48 14.75
N GLY A 49 -16.36 21.07 15.87
CA GLY A 49 -17.73 21.57 16.07
C GLY A 49 -18.13 22.69 15.09
N SER A 50 -17.18 23.46 14.56
CA SER A 50 -17.41 24.55 13.60
C SER A 50 -16.93 24.21 12.18
N ALA A 51 -16.03 23.23 12.04
CA ALA A 51 -15.45 22.78 10.76
C ALA A 51 -15.32 21.26 10.76
N PRO A 52 -16.41 20.51 10.50
CA PRO A 52 -16.44 19.06 10.67
C PRO A 52 -15.75 18.26 9.55
N ILE A 53 -15.23 18.92 8.51
CA ILE A 53 -14.56 18.25 7.36
C ILE A 53 -13.12 18.75 7.28
N ALA A 54 -12.18 17.80 7.18
CA ALA A 54 -10.77 18.07 6.90
C ALA A 54 -10.34 17.39 5.60
N LEU A 55 -9.56 18.12 4.79
CA LEU A 55 -8.93 17.63 3.57
C LEU A 55 -7.42 17.62 3.79
N VAL A 56 -6.79 16.46 3.59
CA VAL A 56 -5.35 16.27 3.80
C VAL A 56 -4.75 15.68 2.54
N ASP A 57 -3.97 16.48 1.84
CA ASP A 57 -3.24 15.99 0.66
C ASP A 57 -1.87 15.45 1.07
N GLU A 58 -1.49 14.30 0.48
CA GLU A 58 -0.26 13.57 0.76
C GLU A 58 0.00 13.46 2.27
N VAL A 59 -0.81 12.65 2.96
CA VAL A 59 -0.80 12.57 4.44
C VAL A 59 0.59 12.28 5.03
N GLU A 60 1.44 11.58 4.30
CA GLU A 60 2.82 11.23 4.66
C GLU A 60 3.83 12.38 4.50
N TYR A 61 3.48 13.45 3.78
CA TYR A 61 4.45 14.49 3.43
C TYR A 61 5.15 15.10 4.66
N GLY A 62 6.49 14.97 4.71
CA GLY A 62 7.31 15.48 5.80
C GLY A 62 7.20 14.72 7.13
N LEU A 63 6.62 13.50 7.12
CA LEU A 63 6.45 12.67 8.30
C LEU A 63 7.26 11.36 8.18
N GLU A 64 8.01 11.04 9.22
CA GLU A 64 8.56 9.69 9.39
C GLU A 64 7.42 8.69 9.70
N PRO A 65 7.60 7.37 9.42
CA PRO A 65 6.55 6.36 9.59
C PRO A 65 5.83 6.41 10.94
N HIS A 66 6.55 6.51 12.04
CA HIS A 66 5.97 6.55 13.38
C HIS A 66 5.16 7.85 13.65
N ARG A 67 5.55 8.96 13.03
CA ARG A 67 4.81 10.23 13.12
C ARG A 67 3.57 10.21 12.25
N LEU A 68 3.63 9.55 11.08
CA LEU A 68 2.47 9.33 10.23
C LEU A 68 1.40 8.51 10.95
N MET A 69 1.78 7.42 11.63
CA MET A 69 0.84 6.65 12.45
C MET A 69 0.15 7.52 13.52
N ARG A 70 0.94 8.30 14.27
CA ARG A 70 0.39 9.23 15.29
C ARG A 70 -0.50 10.30 14.66
N PHE A 71 -0.19 10.77 13.47
CA PHE A 71 -0.99 11.73 12.73
C PHE A 71 -2.35 11.14 12.36
N LEU A 72 -2.38 9.93 11.79
CA LEU A 72 -3.60 9.21 11.47
C LEU A 72 -4.45 8.93 12.73
N ASP A 73 -3.83 8.50 13.82
CA ASP A 73 -4.51 8.31 15.10
C ASP A 73 -5.13 9.64 15.61
N SER A 74 -4.41 10.75 15.48
CA SER A 74 -4.91 12.08 15.89
C SER A 74 -6.09 12.56 15.05
N LEU A 75 -6.21 12.08 13.80
CA LEU A 75 -7.34 12.34 12.93
C LEU A 75 -8.53 11.39 13.15
N GLY A 76 -8.39 10.39 14.02
CA GLY A 76 -9.45 9.44 14.36
C GLY A 76 -9.51 8.21 13.46
N ALA A 77 -8.44 7.85 12.76
CA ALA A 77 -8.40 6.74 11.80
C ALA A 77 -8.84 5.38 12.39
N LYS A 78 -8.62 5.17 13.71
CA LYS A 78 -8.96 3.93 14.43
C LYS A 78 -10.14 4.09 15.39
N GLU A 79 -10.84 5.21 15.36
CA GLU A 79 -11.99 5.44 16.25
C GLU A 79 -13.20 4.62 15.78
N VAL A 80 -13.82 3.90 16.71
CA VAL A 80 -15.01 3.07 16.46
C VAL A 80 -16.30 3.91 16.56
N ALA A 81 -16.30 4.94 17.41
CA ALA A 81 -17.41 5.87 17.53
C ALA A 81 -17.42 6.86 16.36
N ALA A 82 -18.58 7.39 16.00
CA ALA A 82 -18.67 8.43 14.97
C ALA A 82 -17.78 9.63 15.37
N PRO A 83 -16.70 9.89 14.63
CA PRO A 83 -15.77 10.94 14.99
C PRO A 83 -16.40 12.31 14.75
N PRO A 84 -16.03 13.33 15.52
CA PRO A 84 -16.53 14.69 15.32
C PRO A 84 -16.02 15.31 14.01
N LEU A 85 -14.99 14.72 13.40
CA LEU A 85 -14.33 15.20 12.20
C LEU A 85 -14.37 14.14 11.10
N GLN A 86 -14.90 14.50 9.93
CA GLN A 86 -14.78 13.70 8.71
C GLN A 86 -13.49 14.09 7.98
N VAL A 87 -12.64 13.12 7.70
CA VAL A 87 -11.35 13.34 7.03
C VAL A 87 -11.33 12.67 5.67
N PHE A 88 -10.99 13.43 4.62
CA PHE A 88 -10.60 12.90 3.33
C PHE A 88 -9.10 13.12 3.15
N LEU A 89 -8.38 12.08 2.84
CA LEU A 89 -6.93 12.17 2.64
C LEU A 89 -6.49 11.46 1.36
N THR A 90 -5.39 11.95 0.78
CA THR A 90 -4.65 11.24 -0.26
C THR A 90 -3.36 10.67 0.32
N THR A 91 -2.90 9.55 -0.23
CA THR A 91 -1.65 8.94 0.20
C THR A 91 -1.00 8.11 -0.90
N HIS A 92 0.33 8.09 -0.91
CA HIS A 92 1.18 7.15 -1.63
C HIS A 92 2.01 6.30 -0.66
N SER A 93 1.66 6.30 0.63
CA SER A 93 2.41 5.61 1.68
C SER A 93 1.82 4.25 2.00
N PRO A 94 2.60 3.15 1.83
CA PRO A 94 2.20 1.83 2.32
C PRO A 94 1.95 1.81 3.83
N VAL A 95 2.65 2.65 4.58
CA VAL A 95 2.46 2.78 6.03
C VAL A 95 1.07 3.32 6.35
N ALA A 96 0.61 4.37 5.63
CA ALA A 96 -0.74 4.89 5.81
C ALA A 96 -1.80 3.82 5.51
N LEU A 97 -1.63 3.07 4.42
CA LEU A 97 -2.56 2.02 4.03
C LEU A 97 -2.66 0.89 5.06
N ARG A 98 -1.56 0.50 5.69
CA ARG A 98 -1.56 -0.51 6.77
C ARG A 98 -2.34 -0.09 8.01
N GLU A 99 -2.38 1.20 8.29
CA GLU A 99 -3.09 1.76 9.44
C GLU A 99 -4.60 1.90 9.21
N LEU A 100 -5.05 1.85 7.96
CA LEU A 100 -6.45 2.01 7.57
C LEU A 100 -7.14 0.65 7.38
N SER A 101 -8.47 0.66 7.41
CA SER A 101 -9.29 -0.48 7.01
C SER A 101 -9.67 -0.37 5.54
N GLY A 102 -9.98 -1.51 4.90
CA GLY A 102 -10.47 -1.53 3.53
C GLY A 102 -11.76 -0.72 3.33
N GLY A 103 -12.59 -0.58 4.37
CA GLY A 103 -13.78 0.27 4.33
C GLY A 103 -13.50 1.77 4.28
N GLN A 104 -12.28 2.19 4.63
CA GLN A 104 -11.84 3.58 4.55
C GLN A 104 -11.08 3.88 3.25
N LEU A 105 -10.80 2.84 2.43
CA LEU A 105 -10.00 2.98 1.21
C LEU A 105 -10.88 3.13 -0.03
N PHE A 106 -10.59 4.16 -0.81
CA PHE A 106 -11.17 4.38 -2.14
C PHE A 106 -10.07 4.44 -3.19
N VAL A 107 -10.20 3.63 -4.22
CA VAL A 107 -9.27 3.60 -5.36
C VAL A 107 -9.82 4.48 -6.47
N VAL A 108 -9.03 5.47 -6.90
CA VAL A 108 -9.39 6.39 -7.99
C VAL A 108 -8.65 5.98 -9.25
N ARG A 109 -9.38 5.73 -10.34
CA ARG A 109 -8.80 5.31 -11.62
C ARG A 109 -9.29 6.20 -12.77
N PRO A 110 -8.40 6.62 -13.68
CA PRO A 110 -8.82 7.27 -14.91
C PRO A 110 -9.48 6.26 -15.84
N THR A 111 -10.63 6.62 -16.41
CA THR A 111 -11.39 5.77 -17.33
C THR A 111 -12.07 6.68 -18.36
N GLY A 112 -11.65 6.61 -19.65
CA GLY A 112 -12.33 7.31 -20.73
C GLY A 112 -12.47 8.84 -20.57
N GLY A 113 -11.44 9.51 -20.00
CA GLY A 113 -11.46 10.97 -19.81
C GLY A 113 -12.12 11.46 -18.52
N HIS A 114 -12.60 10.56 -17.66
CA HIS A 114 -13.11 10.86 -16.32
C HIS A 114 -12.45 9.94 -15.28
N HIS A 115 -12.70 10.19 -14.01
CA HIS A 115 -12.20 9.37 -12.92
C HIS A 115 -13.34 8.54 -12.31
N VAL A 116 -13.08 7.27 -12.09
CA VAL A 116 -13.98 6.36 -11.37
C VAL A 116 -13.43 6.12 -9.99
N VAL A 117 -14.27 6.27 -8.98
CA VAL A 117 -13.95 6.03 -7.57
C VAL A 117 -14.58 4.70 -7.16
N LYS A 118 -13.78 3.77 -6.70
CA LYS A 118 -14.23 2.45 -6.24
C LYS A 118 -13.87 2.26 -4.77
N PRO A 119 -14.83 1.96 -3.88
CA PRO A 119 -14.52 1.55 -2.51
C PRO A 119 -13.81 0.20 -2.54
N ALA A 120 -12.75 0.05 -1.77
CA ALA A 120 -12.01 -1.21 -1.70
C ALA A 120 -12.84 -2.32 -1.01
N GLY A 121 -13.68 -1.94 -0.06
CA GLY A 121 -14.54 -2.88 0.67
C GLY A 121 -13.85 -3.49 1.89
N THR A 122 -14.62 -4.29 2.64
CA THR A 122 -14.20 -4.85 3.93
C THR A 122 -13.95 -6.36 3.87
N SER A 123 -13.78 -6.92 2.68
CA SER A 123 -13.50 -8.36 2.54
C SER A 123 -12.17 -8.74 3.18
N ASN A 124 -12.04 -10.01 3.57
CA ASN A 124 -10.81 -10.52 4.18
C ASN A 124 -9.62 -10.41 3.21
N GLU A 125 -9.84 -10.59 1.91
CA GLU A 125 -8.81 -10.51 0.86
C GLU A 125 -8.26 -9.09 0.77
N VAL A 126 -9.13 -8.07 0.77
CA VAL A 126 -8.73 -6.66 0.79
C VAL A 126 -7.97 -6.33 2.07
N GLN A 127 -8.53 -6.70 3.23
CA GLN A 127 -7.93 -6.35 4.51
C GLN A 127 -6.58 -7.05 4.75
N SER A 128 -6.46 -8.31 4.36
CA SER A 128 -5.19 -9.04 4.47
C SER A 128 -4.13 -8.50 3.51
N THR A 129 -4.52 -8.13 2.29
CA THR A 129 -3.62 -7.51 1.31
C THR A 129 -3.16 -6.13 1.80
N LEU A 130 -4.04 -5.29 2.36
CA LEU A 130 -3.66 -4.00 2.96
C LEU A 130 -2.61 -4.14 4.07
N ARG A 131 -2.67 -5.21 4.85
CA ARG A 131 -1.73 -5.44 5.95
C ARG A 131 -0.41 -6.04 5.50
N ALA A 132 -0.46 -7.01 4.59
CA ALA A 132 0.73 -7.74 4.13
C ALA A 132 1.45 -6.98 3.00
N ASP A 133 0.72 -6.63 1.95
CA ASP A 133 1.25 -6.11 0.68
C ASP A 133 0.51 -4.82 0.26
N PRO A 134 0.49 -3.76 1.08
CA PRO A 134 -0.26 -2.52 0.78
C PRO A 134 0.21 -1.85 -0.52
N GLU A 135 1.44 -2.09 -0.96
CA GLU A 135 2.01 -1.62 -2.20
C GLU A 135 1.16 -2.04 -3.43
N ALA A 136 0.41 -3.14 -3.31
CA ALA A 136 -0.50 -3.60 -4.36
C ALA A 136 -1.58 -2.56 -4.68
N PHE A 137 -2.05 -1.80 -3.68
CA PHE A 137 -3.04 -0.74 -3.89
C PHE A 137 -2.46 0.53 -4.50
N LEU A 138 -1.14 0.70 -4.46
CA LEU A 138 -0.40 1.81 -5.08
C LEU A 138 0.12 1.48 -6.48
N ALA A 139 0.04 0.21 -6.87
CA ALA A 139 0.55 -0.28 -8.14
C ALA A 139 -0.42 -0.04 -9.31
N LYS A 140 0.05 -0.30 -10.53
CA LYS A 140 -0.75 -0.35 -11.77
C LYS A 140 -1.17 -1.77 -12.11
N SER A 141 -0.35 -2.74 -11.70
CA SER A 141 -0.54 -4.18 -11.93
C SER A 141 0.00 -4.97 -10.75
N ALA A 142 -0.60 -6.13 -10.50
CA ALA A 142 -0.21 -7.02 -9.42
C ALA A 142 0.03 -8.45 -9.95
N ILE A 143 1.07 -9.10 -9.43
CA ILE A 143 1.26 -10.54 -9.54
C ILE A 143 0.92 -11.13 -8.18
N VAL A 144 -0.19 -11.87 -8.12
CA VAL A 144 -0.63 -12.57 -6.92
C VAL A 144 -0.04 -13.96 -6.97
N CYS A 145 0.93 -14.21 -6.12
CA CYS A 145 1.66 -15.47 -5.99
C CYS A 145 0.99 -16.35 -4.93
N GLU A 146 1.02 -17.67 -5.11
CA GLU A 146 0.46 -18.61 -4.15
C GLU A 146 1.15 -18.46 -2.79
N GLY A 147 2.48 -18.46 -2.79
CA GLY A 147 3.29 -18.38 -1.58
C GLY A 147 4.56 -17.54 -1.73
N ALA A 148 5.43 -17.69 -0.75
CA ALA A 148 6.70 -16.96 -0.69
C ALA A 148 7.69 -17.45 -1.76
N SER A 149 7.64 -18.73 -2.16
CA SER A 149 8.50 -19.34 -3.19
C SER A 149 8.28 -18.66 -4.53
N GLU A 150 7.01 -18.52 -4.97
CA GLU A 150 6.66 -17.88 -6.24
C GLU A 150 7.00 -16.38 -6.21
N VAL A 151 6.82 -15.69 -5.07
CA VAL A 151 7.26 -14.30 -4.91
C VAL A 151 8.77 -14.20 -5.07
N GLY A 152 9.53 -15.10 -4.42
CA GLY A 152 10.99 -15.16 -4.51
C GLY A 152 11.46 -15.41 -5.93
N PHE A 153 10.86 -16.37 -6.61
CA PHE A 153 11.15 -16.69 -8.01
C PHE A 153 10.85 -15.52 -8.95
N ALA A 154 9.66 -14.92 -8.84
CA ALA A 154 9.27 -13.78 -9.67
C ALA A 154 10.20 -12.56 -9.46
N ARG A 155 10.65 -12.30 -8.23
CA ARG A 155 11.65 -11.27 -7.93
C ARG A 155 13.02 -11.62 -8.51
N GLY A 156 13.43 -12.89 -8.44
CA GLY A 156 14.68 -13.36 -9.04
C GLY A 156 14.70 -13.19 -10.56
N LEU A 157 13.59 -13.51 -11.24
CA LEU A 157 13.41 -13.25 -12.67
C LEU A 157 13.47 -11.75 -12.99
N ASP A 158 12.81 -10.92 -12.20
CA ASP A 158 12.85 -9.46 -12.38
C ASP A 158 14.28 -8.92 -12.28
N GLN A 159 15.08 -9.41 -11.31
CA GLN A 159 16.49 -9.05 -11.19
C GLN A 159 17.31 -9.50 -12.39
N ALA A 160 17.08 -10.72 -12.88
CA ALA A 160 17.76 -11.24 -14.06
C ALA A 160 17.43 -10.40 -15.33
N TRP A 161 16.18 -9.99 -15.49
CA TRP A 161 15.77 -9.08 -16.57
C TRP A 161 16.45 -7.72 -16.47
N VAL A 162 16.56 -7.15 -15.27
CA VAL A 162 17.27 -5.89 -15.05
C VAL A 162 18.75 -6.02 -15.41
N GLN A 163 19.40 -7.14 -15.04
CA GLN A 163 20.78 -7.42 -15.42
C GLN A 163 20.95 -7.59 -16.95
N ALA A 164 19.91 -8.07 -17.63
CA ALA A 164 19.83 -8.15 -19.10
C ALA A 164 19.41 -6.83 -19.76
N GLY A 165 19.37 -5.70 -19.03
CA GLY A 165 19.04 -4.37 -19.55
C GLY A 165 17.55 -4.10 -19.75
N GLN A 166 16.68 -4.96 -19.23
CA GLN A 166 15.23 -4.75 -19.23
C GLN A 166 14.80 -3.87 -18.05
N ARG A 167 13.58 -3.33 -18.11
CA ARG A 167 13.00 -2.58 -16.99
C ARG A 167 12.43 -3.53 -15.95
N SER A 168 12.69 -3.25 -14.67
CA SER A 168 12.07 -3.95 -13.55
C SER A 168 10.54 -3.85 -13.59
N PHE A 169 9.85 -4.93 -13.28
CA PHE A 169 8.39 -4.95 -13.10
C PHE A 169 7.94 -3.93 -12.03
N LEU A 170 8.69 -3.80 -10.93
CA LEU A 170 8.42 -2.81 -9.89
C LEU A 170 8.55 -1.37 -10.44
N ALA A 171 9.59 -1.09 -11.23
CA ALA A 171 9.80 0.23 -11.85
C ALA A 171 8.72 0.58 -12.89
N LEU A 172 8.05 -0.42 -13.45
CA LEU A 172 6.89 -0.23 -14.33
C LEU A 172 5.58 -0.02 -13.56
N GLY A 173 5.64 0.03 -12.25
CA GLY A 173 4.49 0.16 -11.35
C GLY A 173 3.80 -1.17 -11.06
N GLY A 174 4.55 -2.25 -11.03
CA GLY A 174 4.08 -3.55 -10.58
C GLY A 174 4.19 -3.74 -9.06
N SER A 175 3.49 -4.74 -8.54
CA SER A 175 3.62 -5.22 -7.16
C SER A 175 3.45 -6.73 -7.10
N TYR A 176 4.17 -7.37 -6.18
CA TYR A 176 3.98 -8.78 -5.84
C TYR A 176 3.11 -8.88 -4.60
N VAL A 177 2.16 -9.80 -4.61
CA VAL A 177 1.24 -10.09 -3.50
C VAL A 177 1.41 -11.55 -3.12
N ASN A 178 1.68 -11.81 -1.85
CA ASN A 178 1.75 -13.16 -1.32
C ASN A 178 0.38 -13.60 -0.81
N ALA A 179 -0.24 -14.62 -1.41
CA ALA A 179 -1.53 -15.14 -0.95
C ALA A 179 -1.46 -15.94 0.35
N GLY A 180 -0.26 -16.28 0.82
CA GLY A 180 -0.05 -16.96 2.10
C GLY A 180 -0.04 -18.49 2.00
N GLY A 181 -0.03 -19.04 0.79
CA GLY A 181 -0.02 -20.48 0.52
C GLY A 181 -1.38 -21.15 0.78
N GLY A 182 -1.37 -22.47 0.68
CA GLY A 182 -2.53 -23.32 0.98
C GLY A 182 -3.32 -23.70 -0.27
N SER A 183 -4.54 -23.17 -0.43
CA SER A 183 -5.34 -23.42 -1.62
C SER A 183 -5.09 -22.36 -2.70
N PRO A 184 -4.97 -22.75 -3.98
CA PRO A 184 -4.93 -21.80 -5.09
C PRO A 184 -6.11 -20.83 -5.10
N ASP A 185 -7.24 -21.21 -4.54
CA ASP A 185 -8.43 -20.37 -4.43
C ASP A 185 -8.18 -19.08 -3.65
N ASN A 186 -7.24 -19.07 -2.69
CA ASN A 186 -6.85 -17.87 -1.97
C ASN A 186 -6.21 -16.84 -2.90
N SER A 187 -5.38 -17.30 -3.86
CA SER A 187 -4.74 -16.45 -4.85
C SER A 187 -5.76 -15.86 -5.82
N PHE A 188 -6.71 -16.68 -6.27
CA PHE A 188 -7.81 -16.22 -7.12
C PHE A 188 -8.70 -15.22 -6.40
N ALA A 189 -9.05 -15.45 -5.14
CA ALA A 189 -9.89 -14.55 -4.35
C ALA A 189 -9.22 -13.18 -4.16
N ARG A 190 -7.92 -13.14 -3.80
CA ARG A 190 -7.15 -11.89 -3.72
C ARG A 190 -7.00 -11.22 -5.08
N GLY A 191 -6.70 -12.00 -6.11
CA GLY A 191 -6.61 -11.51 -7.48
C GLY A 191 -7.91 -10.89 -7.95
N ALA A 192 -9.04 -11.53 -7.71
CA ALA A 192 -10.36 -11.04 -8.07
C ALA A 192 -10.72 -9.74 -7.33
N ALA A 193 -10.36 -9.62 -6.05
CA ALA A 193 -10.56 -8.39 -5.28
C ALA A 193 -9.81 -7.21 -5.91
N LEU A 194 -8.55 -7.39 -6.30
CA LEU A 194 -7.77 -6.36 -6.98
C LEU A 194 -8.28 -6.07 -8.40
N LEU A 195 -8.67 -7.11 -9.16
CA LEU A 195 -9.21 -6.98 -10.50
C LEU A 195 -10.50 -6.14 -10.50
N ASN A 196 -11.39 -6.37 -9.54
CA ASN A 196 -12.64 -5.60 -9.36
C ASN A 196 -12.37 -4.12 -9.08
N LEU A 197 -11.24 -3.78 -8.47
CA LEU A 197 -10.80 -2.40 -8.26
C LEU A 197 -10.14 -1.77 -9.50
N GLY A 198 -9.97 -2.55 -10.57
CA GLY A 198 -9.43 -2.08 -11.86
C GLY A 198 -7.92 -2.20 -11.99
N TYR A 199 -7.28 -3.06 -11.20
CA TYR A 199 -5.88 -3.42 -11.41
C TYR A 199 -5.77 -4.45 -12.53
N ARG A 200 -4.63 -4.47 -13.21
CA ARG A 200 -4.23 -5.61 -14.06
C ARG A 200 -3.65 -6.66 -13.16
N VAL A 201 -4.17 -7.87 -13.21
CA VAL A 201 -3.79 -8.92 -12.27
C VAL A 201 -3.37 -10.18 -13.01
N LEU A 202 -2.21 -10.72 -12.62
CA LEU A 202 -1.75 -12.06 -12.94
C LEU A 202 -1.78 -12.88 -11.63
N VAL A 203 -2.41 -14.04 -11.66
CA VAL A 203 -2.30 -15.06 -10.60
C VAL A 203 -1.21 -16.04 -11.00
N PHE A 204 -0.23 -16.26 -10.10
CA PHE A 204 0.89 -17.18 -10.29
C PHE A 204 0.86 -18.24 -9.21
N ILE A 205 0.56 -19.49 -9.61
CA ILE A 205 0.27 -20.61 -8.71
C ILE A 205 0.96 -21.88 -9.18
N ASP A 206 1.14 -22.81 -8.27
CA ASP A 206 1.53 -24.18 -8.56
C ASP A 206 0.41 -24.96 -9.26
N ALA A 207 0.76 -26.08 -9.88
CA ALA A 207 -0.18 -26.96 -10.57
C ALA A 207 -0.37 -28.31 -9.84
N ASP A 208 0.13 -28.44 -8.62
CA ASP A 208 0.04 -29.63 -7.78
C ASP A 208 -1.37 -29.82 -7.20
N LYS A 209 -2.10 -28.74 -6.96
CA LYS A 209 -3.48 -28.73 -6.43
C LYS A 209 -4.43 -28.04 -7.42
N PRO A 210 -5.59 -28.64 -7.69
CA PRO A 210 -6.61 -27.96 -8.48
C PRO A 210 -7.28 -26.87 -7.66
N SER A 211 -7.63 -25.75 -8.30
CA SER A 211 -8.61 -24.80 -7.77
C SER A 211 -10.01 -25.39 -7.80
N ALA A 212 -10.94 -24.79 -7.04
CA ALA A 212 -12.34 -25.17 -7.12
C ALA A 212 -12.86 -25.01 -8.57
N PRO A 213 -13.79 -25.89 -9.02
CA PRO A 213 -14.29 -25.86 -10.39
C PRO A 213 -14.85 -24.49 -10.79
N GLY A 214 -14.43 -23.97 -11.93
CA GLY A 214 -14.90 -22.70 -12.49
C GLY A 214 -14.23 -21.44 -11.94
N VAL A 215 -13.38 -21.53 -10.92
CA VAL A 215 -12.73 -20.35 -10.28
C VAL A 215 -11.73 -19.71 -11.24
N ALA A 216 -10.84 -20.50 -11.83
CA ALA A 216 -9.83 -20.00 -12.76
C ALA A 216 -10.49 -19.43 -14.04
N GLU A 217 -11.48 -20.13 -14.57
CA GLU A 217 -12.23 -19.70 -15.76
C GLU A 217 -12.97 -18.38 -15.50
N ALA A 218 -13.64 -18.26 -14.36
CA ALA A 218 -14.33 -17.02 -13.97
C ALA A 218 -13.34 -15.85 -13.82
N PHE A 219 -12.17 -16.10 -13.25
CA PHE A 219 -11.12 -15.09 -13.09
C PHE A 219 -10.59 -14.61 -14.46
N VAL A 220 -10.32 -15.54 -15.38
CA VAL A 220 -9.89 -15.21 -16.75
C VAL A 220 -11.00 -14.49 -17.53
N ALA A 221 -12.25 -14.94 -17.40
CA ALA A 221 -13.40 -14.28 -18.04
C ALA A 221 -13.60 -12.83 -17.53
N ALA A 222 -13.22 -12.54 -16.28
CA ALA A 222 -13.23 -11.20 -15.72
C ALA A 222 -12.04 -10.33 -16.18
N GLY A 223 -11.10 -10.86 -16.99
CA GLY A 223 -9.93 -10.14 -17.53
C GLY A 223 -8.65 -10.36 -16.75
N GLY A 224 -8.61 -11.29 -15.80
CA GLY A 224 -7.40 -11.73 -15.13
C GLY A 224 -6.54 -12.64 -15.99
N GLN A 225 -5.28 -12.78 -15.64
CA GLN A 225 -4.33 -13.71 -16.28
C GLN A 225 -3.86 -14.74 -15.27
N VAL A 226 -3.58 -15.96 -15.74
CA VAL A 226 -3.08 -17.05 -14.90
C VAL A 226 -1.77 -17.57 -15.48
N LEU A 227 -0.78 -17.72 -14.64
CA LEU A 227 0.47 -18.42 -14.91
C LEU A 227 0.56 -19.60 -13.94
N THR A 228 0.82 -20.77 -14.48
CA THR A 228 1.01 -21.98 -13.70
C THR A 228 2.04 -22.87 -14.38
N TRP A 229 2.60 -23.80 -13.64
CA TRP A 229 3.49 -24.84 -14.15
C TRP A 229 2.71 -25.91 -14.91
N ARG A 230 3.43 -26.89 -15.47
CA ARG A 230 2.79 -28.05 -16.07
C ARG A 230 1.98 -28.82 -15.03
N HIS A 231 0.88 -29.39 -15.47
CA HIS A 231 -0.07 -30.09 -14.58
C HIS A 231 0.62 -31.09 -13.64
N GLY A 232 0.32 -30.98 -12.37
CA GLY A 232 0.83 -31.83 -11.30
C GLY A 232 2.25 -31.47 -10.82
N LEU A 233 2.82 -30.32 -11.22
CA LEU A 233 4.15 -29.89 -10.80
C LEU A 233 4.08 -28.66 -9.91
N THR A 234 5.01 -28.63 -8.94
CA THR A 234 5.36 -27.44 -8.15
C THR A 234 6.42 -26.61 -8.88
N LEU A 235 6.71 -25.44 -8.34
CA LEU A 235 7.82 -24.59 -8.80
C LEU A 235 9.15 -25.36 -8.81
N GLU A 236 9.44 -26.06 -7.73
CA GLU A 236 10.69 -26.80 -7.54
C GLU A 236 10.79 -27.95 -8.55
N ASP A 237 9.71 -28.71 -8.75
CA ASP A 237 9.67 -29.78 -9.75
C ASP A 237 9.96 -29.29 -11.16
N GLU A 238 9.36 -28.16 -11.55
CA GLU A 238 9.57 -27.56 -12.86
C GLU A 238 11.00 -27.05 -13.03
N MET A 239 11.56 -26.41 -12.01
CA MET A 239 12.94 -25.92 -12.02
C MET A 239 13.94 -27.05 -12.11
N PHE A 240 13.84 -28.08 -11.27
CA PHE A 240 14.79 -29.18 -11.25
C PHE A 240 14.78 -30.02 -12.53
N ARG A 241 13.66 -30.06 -13.25
CA ARG A 241 13.57 -30.78 -14.55
C ARG A 241 14.26 -30.07 -15.71
N HIS A 242 14.45 -28.75 -15.63
CA HIS A 242 14.87 -27.94 -16.77
C HIS A 242 16.14 -27.14 -16.54
N LEU A 243 16.64 -27.06 -15.32
CA LEU A 243 17.91 -26.41 -15.05
C LEU A 243 19.06 -27.31 -15.53
N PRO A 244 20.10 -26.72 -16.16
CA PRO A 244 21.35 -27.43 -16.43
C PRO A 244 21.98 -27.93 -15.12
N ASP A 245 22.67 -29.07 -15.19
CA ASP A 245 23.33 -29.70 -14.02
C ASP A 245 24.20 -28.73 -13.25
N ALA A 246 25.00 -27.90 -13.92
CA ALA A 246 25.84 -26.88 -13.27
C ALA A 246 25.04 -25.84 -12.46
N SER A 247 23.79 -25.55 -12.86
CA SER A 247 22.89 -24.65 -12.13
C SER A 247 22.29 -25.35 -10.91
N LEU A 248 21.99 -26.65 -11.04
CA LEU A 248 21.53 -27.48 -9.92
C LEU A 248 22.60 -27.61 -8.85
N ASP A 249 23.85 -27.91 -9.24
CA ASP A 249 25.00 -27.98 -8.33
C ASP A 249 25.19 -26.64 -7.58
N SER A 250 25.04 -25.52 -8.29
CA SER A 250 25.15 -24.18 -7.67
C SER A 250 24.02 -23.90 -6.68
N LEU A 251 22.79 -24.36 -6.94
CA LEU A 251 21.67 -24.23 -6.02
C LEU A 251 21.84 -25.09 -4.77
N LEU A 252 22.30 -26.34 -4.95
CA LEU A 252 22.57 -27.25 -3.84
C LEU A 252 23.69 -26.73 -2.95
N ALA A 253 24.78 -26.24 -3.52
CA ALA A 253 25.87 -25.63 -2.76
C ALA A 253 25.41 -24.44 -1.92
N LYS A 254 24.49 -23.61 -2.43
CA LYS A 254 23.90 -22.51 -1.69
C LYS A 254 22.91 -22.92 -0.58
N ALA A 255 22.28 -24.05 -0.73
CA ALA A 255 21.37 -24.57 0.28
C ALA A 255 22.11 -25.22 1.47
N GLU A 256 23.39 -25.56 1.31
CA GLU A 256 24.27 -26.12 2.33
C GLU A 256 25.02 -25.03 3.15
N GLU A 257 25.02 -23.78 2.69
CA GLU A 257 25.53 -22.60 3.41
C GLU A 257 24.55 -22.08 4.47
#